data_167f83979b9b3061d266099c6dbd26c8
#
_entry.id   167f83979b9b3061d266099c6dbd26c8
#
_cell.length_a   1.000
_cell.length_b   1.000
_cell.length_c   1.000
_cell.angle_alpha   90.00
_cell.angle_beta   90.00
_cell.angle_gamma   90.00
#
_symmetry.space_group_name_H-M   'P 1'
#
loop_
_entity.id
_entity.type
_entity.pdbx_description
1 polymer ?
#
loop_
_entity_poly.entity_id
_entity_poly.type
_entity_poly.pdbx_seq_one_letter_code
_entity_poly.pdbx_strand_id
1 'polypeptide(L)'
;MALSFTTISDTIAALSVSGVTIKDIDEVPTSGDRVPIIIPLPDFITNFNLDNMTLGVPSTRLMTVSYTLNYRLLFIRAGAGRSNTIEALNGLTSKIGLFLDAVLAMDTITGVEDLVPSTNAITNMGIVNAPNDDAYYGCDFHLDCLEHVN
;
A
#
# COMPACT_ATOMS: atom_id res chain seq x y z
N MET A 1 14.81 5.28 -18.24
CA MET A 1 13.89 4.35 -17.59
C MET A 1 13.05 5.13 -16.60
N ALA A 2 11.76 5.11 -16.75
CA ALA A 2 10.84 5.78 -15.83
C ALA A 2 9.96 4.73 -15.16
N LEU A 3 10.03 4.66 -13.84
CA LEU A 3 9.17 3.77 -13.04
C LEU A 3 7.85 4.47 -12.73
N SER A 4 6.79 3.69 -12.63
CA SER A 4 5.42 4.20 -12.44
C SER A 4 4.99 4.28 -10.98
N PHE A 5 5.89 4.08 -10.02
CA PHE A 5 5.50 4.01 -8.61
C PHE A 5 4.80 5.28 -8.09
N THR A 6 5.16 6.45 -8.60
CA THR A 6 4.46 7.71 -8.26
C THR A 6 3.03 7.67 -8.78
N THR A 7 2.84 7.30 -10.04
CA THR A 7 1.52 7.16 -10.65
C THR A 7 0.68 6.09 -9.93
N ILE A 8 1.30 4.98 -9.54
CA ILE A 8 0.62 3.92 -8.78
C ILE A 8 0.19 4.46 -7.41
N SER A 9 1.07 5.18 -6.71
CA SER A 9 0.75 5.80 -5.42
C SER A 9 -0.39 6.79 -5.54
N ASP A 10 -0.38 7.66 -6.55
CA ASP A 10 -1.46 8.60 -6.83
C ASP A 10 -2.78 7.87 -7.09
N THR A 11 -2.74 6.80 -7.87
CA THR A 11 -3.93 6.01 -8.21
C THR A 11 -4.49 5.31 -6.98
N ILE A 12 -3.64 4.74 -6.14
CA ILE A 12 -4.07 4.11 -4.88
C ILE A 12 -4.65 5.16 -3.94
N ALA A 13 -4.03 6.33 -3.83
CA ALA A 13 -4.54 7.42 -3.00
C ALA A 13 -5.93 7.92 -3.46
N ALA A 14 -6.23 7.78 -4.73
CA ALA A 14 -7.53 8.15 -5.30
C ALA A 14 -8.62 7.08 -5.14
N LEU A 15 -8.29 5.89 -4.62
CA LEU A 15 -9.27 4.83 -4.39
C LEU A 15 -10.29 5.26 -3.35
N SER A 16 -11.55 4.90 -3.61
CA SER A 16 -12.65 5.17 -2.68
C SER A 16 -12.85 3.95 -1.77
N VAL A 17 -12.41 4.08 -0.54
CA VAL A 17 -12.64 3.08 0.51
C VAL A 17 -13.46 3.74 1.61
N SER A 18 -14.63 3.16 1.89
CA SER A 18 -15.61 3.75 2.82
C SER A 18 -15.01 4.04 4.19
N GLY A 19 -15.01 5.32 4.56
CA GLY A 19 -14.52 5.78 5.86
C GLY A 19 -13.01 5.76 6.03
N VAL A 20 -12.25 5.53 4.96
CA VAL A 20 -10.77 5.50 5.01
C VAL A 20 -10.20 6.55 4.07
N THR A 21 -9.25 7.33 4.56
CA THR A 21 -8.44 8.23 3.76
C THR A 21 -7.14 7.53 3.38
N ILE A 22 -6.78 7.53 2.11
CA ILE A 22 -5.51 6.98 1.64
C ILE A 22 -4.61 8.14 1.24
N LYS A 23 -3.41 8.18 1.78
CA LYS A 23 -2.44 9.23 1.49
C LYS A 23 -1.45 8.81 0.42
N ASP A 24 -1.06 9.78 -0.38
CA ASP A 24 0.04 9.65 -1.32
C ASP A 24 1.40 9.77 -0.62
N ILE A 25 2.46 9.33 -1.30
CA ILE A 25 3.84 9.44 -0.80
C ILE A 25 4.26 10.89 -0.50
N ASP A 26 3.69 11.85 -1.22
CA ASP A 26 3.97 13.29 -1.03
C ASP A 26 3.14 13.92 0.09
N GLU A 27 2.18 13.21 0.64
CA GLU A 27 1.20 13.74 1.59
C GLU A 27 1.20 13.01 2.93
N VAL A 28 2.24 12.23 3.23
CA VAL A 28 2.29 11.44 4.47
C VAL A 28 2.22 12.38 5.68
N PRO A 29 1.22 12.21 6.53
CA PRO A 29 1.06 13.09 7.68
C PRO A 29 2.14 12.84 8.73
N THR A 30 2.57 13.90 9.39
CA THR A 30 3.50 13.82 10.52
C THR A 30 2.78 13.64 11.85
N SER A 31 1.54 14.10 11.96
CA SER A 31 0.70 13.92 13.15
C SER A 31 -0.73 14.41 12.91
N GLY A 32 -1.67 13.92 13.74
CA GLY A 32 -3.00 14.53 13.90
C GLY A 32 -4.03 14.27 12.82
N ASP A 33 -3.79 13.37 11.89
CA ASP A 33 -4.75 13.07 10.85
C ASP A 33 -5.88 12.18 11.35
N ARG A 34 -7.01 12.30 10.65
CA ARG A 34 -8.19 11.51 10.97
C ARG A 34 -7.97 10.04 10.63
N VAL A 35 -8.15 9.19 11.62
CA VAL A 35 -8.22 7.74 11.42
C VAL A 35 -9.67 7.33 11.11
N PRO A 36 -9.92 6.27 10.34
CA PRO A 36 -8.95 5.37 9.67
C PRO A 36 -8.21 6.04 8.50
N ILE A 37 -6.91 5.79 8.44
CA ILE A 37 -6.05 6.32 7.39
C ILE A 37 -5.05 5.25 6.93
N ILE A 38 -4.78 5.20 5.64
CA ILE A 38 -3.73 4.35 5.06
C ILE A 38 -2.61 5.26 4.56
N ILE A 39 -1.40 5.00 5.01
CA ILE A 39 -0.22 5.79 4.67
C ILE A 39 0.87 4.91 4.07
N PRO A 40 1.66 5.42 3.12
CA PRO A 40 2.89 4.75 2.70
C PRO A 40 3.89 4.66 3.85
N LEU A 41 4.58 3.52 3.95
CA LEU A 41 5.66 3.35 4.92
C LEU A 41 6.94 4.05 4.44
N PRO A 42 7.89 4.39 5.34
CA PRO A 42 9.19 4.94 4.94
C PRO A 42 9.96 4.02 3.98
N ASP A 43 9.86 2.72 4.16
CA ASP A 43 10.33 1.69 3.23
C ASP A 43 9.22 1.34 2.21
N PHE A 44 8.77 2.34 1.47
CA PHE A 44 7.61 2.22 0.57
C PHE A 44 7.81 1.14 -0.50
N ILE A 45 9.03 1.00 -1.02
CA ILE A 45 9.38 0.02 -2.05
C ILE A 45 10.39 -0.97 -1.46
N THR A 46 10.05 -2.25 -1.51
CA THR A 46 10.93 -3.36 -1.10
C THR A 46 10.95 -4.43 -2.18
N ASN A 47 11.85 -5.40 -2.06
CA ASN A 47 11.99 -6.53 -2.99
C ASN A 47 12.15 -6.10 -4.45
N PHE A 48 12.85 -5.00 -4.66
CA PHE A 48 13.06 -4.46 -6.00
C PHE A 48 13.93 -5.41 -6.82
N ASN A 49 13.41 -5.85 -7.96
CA ASN A 49 14.11 -6.76 -8.87
C ASN A 49 13.98 -6.28 -10.30
N LEU A 50 15.09 -6.28 -11.02
CA LEU A 50 15.18 -5.82 -12.39
C LEU A 50 15.59 -6.98 -13.28
N ASP A 51 14.69 -7.44 -14.16
CA ASP A 51 14.98 -8.43 -15.16
C ASP A 51 15.09 -7.80 -16.54
N ASN A 52 16.23 -8.02 -17.18
CA ASN A 52 16.48 -7.55 -18.53
C ASN A 52 16.07 -8.61 -19.54
N MET A 53 14.93 -8.42 -20.19
CA MET A 53 14.49 -9.27 -21.29
C MET A 53 15.00 -8.72 -22.62
N THR A 54 16.30 -8.83 -22.85
CA THR A 54 16.89 -8.41 -24.12
C THR A 54 16.69 -9.49 -25.18
N LEU A 55 15.78 -9.23 -26.10
CA LEU A 55 15.62 -10.07 -27.30
C LEU A 55 16.46 -9.50 -28.46
N GLY A 56 17.76 -9.59 -28.33
CA GLY A 56 18.69 -9.51 -29.45
C GLY A 56 18.93 -8.15 -30.13
N VAL A 57 18.06 -7.15 -30.03
CA VAL A 57 18.24 -5.83 -30.67
C VAL A 57 18.24 -4.71 -29.65
N PRO A 58 19.31 -3.88 -29.58
CA PRO A 58 19.44 -2.83 -28.56
C PRO A 58 18.29 -1.82 -28.53
N SER A 59 17.62 -1.59 -29.63
CA SER A 59 16.49 -0.65 -29.72
C SER A 59 15.16 -1.19 -29.20
N THR A 60 15.10 -2.49 -28.88
CA THR A 60 13.88 -3.16 -28.39
C THR A 60 14.08 -3.77 -27.01
N ARG A 61 14.92 -3.17 -26.18
CA ARG A 61 15.13 -3.64 -24.82
C ARG A 61 13.88 -3.42 -23.99
N LEU A 62 13.29 -4.52 -23.56
CA LEU A 62 12.20 -4.53 -22.63
C LEU A 62 12.74 -4.98 -21.26
N MET A 63 12.54 -4.17 -20.27
CA MET A 63 12.92 -4.52 -18.90
C MET A 63 11.66 -4.79 -18.09
N THR A 64 11.68 -5.86 -17.33
CA THR A 64 10.63 -6.17 -16.37
C THR A 64 11.12 -5.80 -14.99
N VAL A 65 10.36 -5.00 -14.30
CA VAL A 65 10.67 -4.55 -12.93
C VAL A 65 9.58 -5.04 -12.00
N SER A 66 9.97 -5.75 -10.96
CA SER A 66 9.07 -6.19 -9.90
C SER A 66 9.48 -5.59 -8.56
N TYR A 67 8.51 -5.21 -7.77
CA TYR A 67 8.73 -4.69 -6.42
C TYR A 67 7.48 -4.81 -5.58
N THR A 68 7.63 -4.61 -4.28
CA THR A 68 6.52 -4.61 -3.33
C THR A 68 6.32 -3.20 -2.78
N LEU A 69 5.09 -2.74 -2.80
CA LEU A 69 4.68 -1.47 -2.19
C LEU A 69 4.14 -1.73 -0.79
N ASN A 70 4.57 -0.94 0.17
CA ASN A 70 4.25 -1.13 1.58
C ASN A 70 3.45 0.05 2.12
N TYR A 71 2.28 -0.26 2.67
CA TYR A 71 1.37 0.70 3.29
C TYR A 71 1.07 0.29 4.72
N ARG A 72 0.66 1.24 5.53
CA ARG A 72 0.19 1.00 6.90
C ARG A 72 -1.19 1.59 7.11
N LEU A 73 -2.09 0.76 7.61
CA LEU A 73 -3.42 1.19 8.06
C LEU A 73 -3.35 1.56 9.53
N LEU A 74 -3.72 2.79 9.85
CA LEU A 74 -3.97 3.25 11.21
C LEU A 74 -5.48 3.33 11.37
N PHE A 75 -6.06 2.38 12.11
CA PHE A 75 -7.51 2.24 12.18
C PHE A 75 -8.13 3.04 13.32
N ILE A 76 -7.64 2.81 14.54
CA ILE A 76 -8.11 3.51 15.73
C ILE A 76 -6.95 3.64 16.72
N ARG A 77 -6.92 4.73 17.47
CA ARG A 77 -5.86 4.95 18.46
C ARG A 77 -5.90 3.87 19.53
N ALA A 78 -4.76 3.27 19.81
CA ALA A 78 -4.63 2.28 20.88
C ALA A 78 -4.64 2.97 22.26
N GLY A 79 -5.19 2.29 23.25
CA GLY A 79 -4.96 2.72 24.63
C GLY A 79 -6.16 2.90 25.53
N ALA A 80 -7.37 2.56 25.13
CA ALA A 80 -8.54 2.79 25.98
C ALA A 80 -9.40 1.52 26.19
N GLY A 81 -8.90 0.58 26.99
CA GLY A 81 -9.72 -0.46 27.57
C GLY A 81 -10.03 -1.67 26.65
N ARG A 82 -10.56 -2.72 27.28
CA ARG A 82 -10.82 -4.03 26.66
C ARG A 82 -11.89 -4.01 25.57
N SER A 83 -12.95 -3.19 25.75
CA SER A 83 -14.05 -3.09 24.80
C SER A 83 -13.57 -2.52 23.45
N ASN A 84 -12.65 -1.55 23.48
CA ASN A 84 -12.10 -0.94 22.28
C ASN A 84 -11.26 -1.90 21.44
N THR A 85 -10.60 -2.89 22.07
CA THR A 85 -9.80 -3.87 21.36
C THR A 85 -10.65 -4.79 20.50
N ILE A 86 -11.78 -5.25 21.01
CA ILE A 86 -12.69 -6.17 20.27
C ILE A 86 -13.40 -5.42 19.14
N GLU A 87 -13.90 -4.23 19.42
CA GLU A 87 -14.53 -3.37 18.41
C GLU A 87 -13.53 -3.00 17.30
N ALA A 88 -12.29 -2.69 17.70
CA ALA A 88 -11.22 -2.39 16.76
C ALA A 88 -10.93 -3.55 15.82
N LEU A 89 -10.87 -4.78 16.32
CA LEU A 89 -10.62 -5.97 15.48
C LEU A 89 -11.70 -6.16 14.42
N ASN A 90 -12.98 -6.02 14.80
CA ASN A 90 -14.09 -6.17 13.85
C ASN A 90 -14.06 -5.09 12.76
N GLY A 91 -13.87 -3.84 13.15
CA GLY A 91 -13.79 -2.74 12.21
C GLY A 91 -12.53 -2.80 11.35
N LEU A 92 -11.41 -3.19 11.93
CA LEU A 92 -10.13 -3.36 11.22
C LEU A 92 -10.24 -4.38 10.10
N THR A 93 -10.77 -5.56 10.36
CA THR A 93 -10.92 -6.61 9.34
C THR A 93 -11.84 -6.16 8.21
N SER A 94 -12.89 -5.42 8.51
CA SER A 94 -13.77 -4.83 7.49
C SER A 94 -13.01 -3.85 6.59
N LYS A 95 -12.22 -2.95 7.16
CA LYS A 95 -11.44 -1.98 6.37
C LYS A 95 -10.34 -2.64 5.54
N ILE A 96 -9.70 -3.68 6.07
CA ILE A 96 -8.73 -4.49 5.33
C ILE A 96 -9.39 -5.07 4.07
N GLY A 97 -10.54 -5.72 4.22
CA GLY A 97 -11.26 -6.30 3.10
C GLY A 97 -11.64 -5.27 2.05
N LEU A 98 -12.19 -4.14 2.47
CA LEU A 98 -12.58 -3.05 1.57
C LEU A 98 -11.39 -2.49 0.78
N PHE A 99 -10.25 -2.31 1.43
CA PHE A 99 -9.05 -1.82 0.75
C PHE A 99 -8.52 -2.83 -0.28
N LEU A 100 -8.42 -4.10 0.09
CA LEU A 100 -7.96 -5.14 -0.84
C LEU A 100 -8.90 -5.30 -2.02
N ASP A 101 -10.21 -5.26 -1.80
CA ASP A 101 -11.21 -5.28 -2.87
C ASP A 101 -11.06 -4.09 -3.81
N ALA A 102 -10.81 -2.90 -3.27
CA ALA A 102 -10.60 -1.70 -4.07
C ALA A 102 -9.33 -1.80 -4.93
N VAL A 103 -8.25 -2.35 -4.39
CA VAL A 103 -7.01 -2.58 -5.14
C VAL A 103 -7.24 -3.58 -6.27
N LEU A 104 -7.94 -4.68 -5.99
CA LEU A 104 -8.23 -5.71 -7.00
C LEU A 104 -9.17 -5.21 -8.11
N ALA A 105 -10.03 -4.25 -7.81
CA ALA A 105 -10.95 -3.65 -8.77
C ALA A 105 -10.37 -2.44 -9.51
N MET A 106 -9.11 -2.12 -9.27
CA MET A 106 -8.47 -0.94 -9.85
C MET A 106 -8.32 -1.06 -11.37
N ASP A 107 -8.52 0.06 -12.07
CA ASP A 107 -8.30 0.12 -13.51
C ASP A 107 -6.84 -0.07 -13.87
N THR A 108 -6.60 -0.50 -15.11
CA THR A 108 -5.26 -0.71 -15.64
C THR A 108 -4.46 0.60 -15.66
N ILE A 109 -3.25 0.56 -15.12
CA ILE A 109 -2.30 1.67 -15.17
C ILE A 109 -1.34 1.43 -16.33
N THR A 110 -1.14 2.44 -17.17
CA THR A 110 -0.23 2.34 -18.32
C THR A 110 1.20 1.98 -17.85
N GLY A 111 1.78 0.93 -18.44
CA GLY A 111 3.11 0.43 -18.11
C GLY A 111 3.14 -0.53 -16.95
N VAL A 112 2.06 -0.67 -16.20
CA VAL A 112 1.93 -1.64 -15.11
C VAL A 112 1.19 -2.86 -15.62
N GLU A 113 1.84 -4.01 -15.57
CA GLU A 113 1.22 -5.27 -15.99
C GLU A 113 0.35 -5.85 -14.89
N ASP A 114 0.84 -5.78 -13.66
CA ASP A 114 0.16 -6.38 -12.52
C ASP A 114 0.37 -5.56 -11.25
N LEU A 115 -0.69 -5.42 -10.49
CA LEU A 115 -0.67 -4.81 -9.15
C LEU A 115 -1.67 -5.56 -8.29
N VAL A 116 -1.18 -6.46 -7.47
CA VAL A 116 -2.01 -7.38 -6.68
C VAL A 116 -1.49 -7.48 -5.25
N PRO A 117 -2.37 -7.84 -4.30
CA PRO A 117 -1.90 -8.16 -2.96
C PRO A 117 -0.86 -9.27 -2.98
N SER A 118 0.23 -9.09 -2.23
CA SER A 118 1.28 -10.09 -2.08
C SER A 118 0.75 -11.36 -1.41
N THR A 119 1.50 -12.45 -1.51
CA THR A 119 1.22 -13.70 -0.76
C THR A 119 1.16 -13.44 0.76
N ASN A 120 1.97 -12.49 1.25
CA ASN A 120 1.93 -12.00 2.62
C ASN A 120 1.37 -10.57 2.63
N ALA A 121 0.17 -10.41 2.08
CA ALA A 121 -0.44 -9.10 1.87
C ALA A 121 -0.63 -8.30 3.16
N ILE A 122 -0.78 -8.97 4.27
CA ILE A 122 -1.04 -8.34 5.57
C ILE A 122 -0.05 -8.86 6.59
N THR A 123 0.66 -7.93 7.24
CA THR A 123 1.57 -8.22 8.34
C THR A 123 1.34 -7.24 9.49
N ASN A 124 1.94 -7.51 10.65
CA ASN A 124 1.89 -6.66 11.83
C ASN A 124 0.46 -6.30 12.27
N MET A 125 -0.50 -7.21 12.05
CA MET A 125 -1.87 -6.98 12.50
C MET A 125 -1.92 -6.87 14.02
N GLY A 126 -2.44 -5.75 14.51
CA GLY A 126 -2.51 -5.44 15.92
C GLY A 126 -2.10 -4.00 16.19
N ILE A 127 -1.11 -3.80 17.04
CA ILE A 127 -0.62 -2.46 17.35
C ILE A 127 0.51 -2.08 16.40
N VAL A 128 0.32 -0.97 15.72
CA VAL A 128 1.28 -0.35 14.81
C VAL A 128 1.51 1.11 15.21
N ASN A 129 2.66 1.65 14.84
CA ASN A 129 3.00 3.04 15.17
C ASN A 129 2.79 3.97 13.99
N ALA A 130 2.25 5.14 14.27
CA ALA A 130 2.22 6.26 13.34
C ALA A 130 3.62 6.91 13.19
N PRO A 131 3.84 7.78 12.20
CA PRO A 131 5.13 8.47 12.03
C PRO A 131 5.58 9.27 13.27
N ASN A 132 4.65 9.72 14.11
CA ASN A 132 4.92 10.42 15.37
C ASN A 132 5.07 9.50 16.59
N ASP A 133 5.23 8.18 16.36
CA ASP A 133 5.32 7.12 17.38
C ASP A 133 4.07 6.86 18.21
N ASP A 134 2.94 7.51 17.91
CA ASP A 134 1.67 7.17 18.53
C ASP A 134 1.21 5.77 18.11
N ALA A 135 0.66 5.02 19.06
CA ALA A 135 0.20 3.65 18.82
C ALA A 135 -1.26 3.61 18.34
N TYR A 136 -1.49 2.78 17.31
CA TYR A 136 -2.82 2.55 16.74
C TYR A 136 -3.05 1.05 16.55
N TYR A 137 -4.31 0.65 16.51
CA TYR A 137 -4.67 -0.65 15.97
C TYR A 137 -4.68 -0.54 14.44
N GLY A 138 -3.99 -1.46 13.81
CA GLY A 138 -3.86 -1.45 12.37
C GLY A 138 -3.11 -2.66 11.83
N CYS A 139 -2.59 -2.52 10.64
CA CYS A 139 -1.77 -3.53 9.99
C CYS A 139 -0.92 -2.89 8.89
N ASP A 140 0.00 -3.68 8.35
CA ASP A 140 0.75 -3.32 7.17
C ASP A 140 0.22 -4.08 5.97
N PHE A 141 0.10 -3.38 4.83
CA PHE A 141 -0.26 -3.97 3.54
C PHE A 141 0.97 -4.06 2.64
N HIS A 142 1.04 -5.14 1.88
CA HIS A 142 2.07 -5.38 0.89
C HIS A 142 1.42 -5.69 -0.44
N LEU A 143 1.74 -4.90 -1.46
CA LEU A 143 1.20 -5.04 -2.81
C LEU A 143 2.34 -5.33 -3.77
N ASP A 144 2.27 -6.43 -4.51
CA ASP A 144 3.25 -6.77 -5.51
C ASP A 144 2.92 -6.07 -6.83
N CYS A 145 3.91 -5.42 -7.39
CA CYS A 145 3.80 -4.71 -8.65
C CYS A 145 4.77 -5.28 -9.68
N LEU A 146 4.29 -5.39 -10.91
CA LEU A 146 5.09 -5.79 -12.07
C LEU A 146 4.92 -4.74 -13.16
N GLU A 147 6.04 -4.16 -13.60
CA GLU A 147 6.06 -3.15 -14.66
C GLU A 147 6.91 -3.61 -15.83
N HIS A 148 6.51 -3.21 -17.03
CA HIS A 148 7.36 -3.25 -18.20
C HIS A 148 7.89 -1.85 -18.49
N VAL A 149 9.21 -1.73 -18.62
CA VAL A 149 9.89 -0.45 -18.86
C VAL A 149 10.79 -0.58 -20.08
N ASN A 150 10.67 0.35 -20.98
CA ASN A 150 11.50 0.44 -22.17
C ASN A 150 12.76 1.27 -21.92
#